data_75878bc168601c9c7d5945ea5580193f
#
_entry.id   75878bc168601c9c7d5945ea5580193f
#
_cell.length_a   1.000
_cell.length_b   1.000
_cell.length_c   1.000
_cell.angle_alpha   90.00
_cell.angle_beta   90.00
_cell.angle_gamma   90.00
#
_symmetry.space_group_name_H-M   'P 1'
#
loop_
_entity.id
_entity.type
_entity.pdbx_description
1 polymer ?
#
loop_
_entity_poly.entity_id
_entity_poly.type
_entity_poly.pdbx_seq_one_letter_code
_entity_poly.pdbx_strand_id
1 'polypeptide(L)'
;VLLSEKLVKNDIFTSIHIEKYECEARDTKLGPEEITQEIPNIGEDSLKNLDENGVIRIGAEVRPGDILVGKVTPKGETEMTAEERLLRAIFGEKARETRDTSLRVPHGEAGIIVDVKTFTRENKDELAPGVSKMVRVYIAQKRKISVGDKMAGRHGNKGVISRILPEEDMPFLPDGTPVE
;
A
#
# COMPACT_ATOMS: atom_id res chain seq x y z
N VAL A 1 -0.77 -30.06 12.42
CA VAL A 1 0.64 -30.04 12.06
C VAL A 1 1.39 -29.13 13.02
N LEU A 2 2.53 -29.59 13.52
CA LEU A 2 3.46 -28.80 14.32
C LEU A 2 4.60 -28.33 13.42
N LEU A 3 5.02 -27.08 13.59
CA LEU A 3 6.20 -26.54 12.89
C LEU A 3 7.17 -25.92 13.88
N SER A 4 8.45 -25.99 13.54
CA SER A 4 9.49 -25.28 14.27
C SER A 4 9.51 -23.79 13.88
N GLU A 5 9.76 -22.92 14.85
CA GLU A 5 9.99 -21.49 14.60
C GLU A 5 11.19 -21.25 13.67
N LYS A 6 12.12 -22.19 13.60
CA LYS A 6 13.26 -22.12 12.68
C LYS A 6 12.82 -21.99 11.23
N LEU A 7 11.77 -22.73 10.82
CA LEU A 7 11.23 -22.66 9.47
C LEU A 7 10.67 -21.27 9.16
N VAL A 8 10.02 -20.65 10.14
CA VAL A 8 9.48 -19.31 9.98
C VAL A 8 10.59 -18.26 9.90
N LYS A 9 11.60 -18.38 10.75
CA LYS A 9 12.77 -17.47 10.75
C LYS A 9 13.58 -17.55 9.46
N ASN A 10 13.70 -18.73 8.88
CA ASN A 10 14.46 -18.95 7.66
C ASN A 10 13.63 -18.74 6.38
N ASP A 11 12.42 -18.18 6.50
CA ASP A 11 11.52 -17.92 5.39
C ASP A 11 11.14 -19.16 4.57
N ILE A 12 11.18 -20.34 5.18
CA ILE A 12 10.73 -21.57 4.55
C ILE A 12 9.19 -21.59 4.56
N PHE A 13 8.58 -22.05 3.49
CA PHE A 13 7.13 -21.97 3.26
C PHE A 13 6.58 -20.54 3.27
N THR A 14 7.42 -19.59 2.90
CA THR A 14 7.05 -18.18 2.78
C THR A 14 6.63 -17.90 1.34
N SER A 15 5.49 -17.23 1.18
CA SER A 15 4.96 -16.83 -0.12
C SER A 15 5.14 -15.34 -0.35
N ILE A 16 5.41 -14.98 -1.61
CA ILE A 16 5.44 -13.58 -2.02
C ILE A 16 4.18 -13.31 -2.84
N HIS A 17 3.39 -12.34 -2.40
CA HIS A 17 2.19 -11.89 -3.10
C HIS A 17 2.41 -10.47 -3.60
N ILE A 18 2.07 -10.23 -4.87
CA ILE A 18 2.14 -8.91 -5.48
C ILE A 18 0.73 -8.40 -5.69
N GLU A 19 0.41 -7.28 -5.05
CA GLU A 19 -0.87 -6.59 -5.19
C GLU A 19 -0.71 -5.34 -6.04
N LYS A 20 -1.69 -5.09 -6.89
CA LYS A 20 -1.72 -3.94 -7.78
C LYS A 20 -2.72 -2.91 -7.27
N TYR A 21 -2.29 -1.65 -7.17
CA TYR A 21 -3.13 -0.53 -6.79
C TYR A 21 -3.09 0.53 -7.88
N GLU A 22 -4.24 1.09 -8.22
CA GLU A 22 -4.36 2.12 -9.25
C GLU A 22 -4.95 3.40 -8.69
N CYS A 23 -4.40 4.52 -9.11
CA CYS A 23 -4.92 5.85 -8.79
C CYS A 23 -5.10 6.63 -10.08
N GLU A 24 -6.31 7.15 -10.29
CA GLU A 24 -6.66 7.92 -11.47
C GLU A 24 -6.93 9.38 -11.11
N ALA A 25 -6.36 10.29 -11.87
CA ALA A 25 -6.72 11.70 -11.81
C ALA A 25 -7.79 11.98 -12.87
N ARG A 26 -8.99 12.35 -12.43
CA ARG A 26 -10.15 12.59 -13.28
C ARG A 26 -10.49 14.06 -13.36
N ASP A 27 -11.09 14.46 -14.47
CA ASP A 27 -11.69 15.78 -14.59
C ASP A 27 -13.00 15.82 -13.81
N THR A 28 -13.16 16.81 -12.97
CA THR A 28 -14.40 17.04 -12.22
C THR A 28 -15.04 18.36 -12.63
N LYS A 29 -16.31 18.55 -12.25
CA LYS A 29 -17.04 19.81 -12.52
C LYS A 29 -16.37 21.03 -11.90
N LEU A 30 -15.63 20.84 -10.81
CA LEU A 30 -14.94 21.91 -10.07
C LEU A 30 -13.50 22.12 -10.54
N GLY A 31 -13.01 21.28 -11.44
CA GLY A 31 -11.66 21.32 -11.96
C GLY A 31 -11.02 19.92 -12.00
N PRO A 32 -9.83 19.79 -12.59
CA PRO A 32 -9.15 18.51 -12.66
C PRO A 32 -8.58 18.10 -11.30
N GLU A 33 -8.62 16.80 -11.02
CA GLU A 33 -7.86 16.23 -9.92
C GLU A 33 -6.36 16.26 -10.29
N GLU A 34 -5.50 16.42 -9.31
CA GLU A 34 -4.07 16.53 -9.52
C GLU A 34 -3.32 15.51 -8.67
N ILE A 35 -2.36 14.83 -9.30
CA ILE A 35 -1.42 13.96 -8.60
C ILE A 35 -0.19 14.79 -8.25
N THR A 36 0.04 14.97 -6.94
CA THR A 36 1.07 15.87 -6.42
C THR A 36 1.53 15.43 -5.04
N GLN A 37 2.73 15.84 -4.65
CA GLN A 37 3.21 15.69 -3.28
C GLN A 37 2.71 16.82 -2.35
N GLU A 38 2.19 17.90 -2.92
CA GLU A 38 1.64 19.03 -2.16
C GLU A 38 0.22 18.71 -1.67
N ILE A 39 0.14 18.00 -0.56
CA ILE A 39 -1.13 17.56 0.02
C ILE A 39 -1.40 18.40 1.29
N PRO A 40 -2.60 19.01 1.41
CA PRO A 40 -2.92 19.82 2.58
C PRO A 40 -3.02 18.97 3.85
N ASN A 41 -2.60 19.58 4.98
CA ASN A 41 -2.73 19.01 6.32
C ASN A 41 -2.00 17.68 6.56
N ILE A 42 -0.93 17.41 5.83
CA ILE A 42 -0.11 16.21 5.99
C ILE A 42 1.30 16.60 6.37
N GLY A 43 1.86 15.92 7.38
CA GLY A 43 3.22 16.13 7.85
C GLY A 43 4.26 15.65 6.84
N GLU A 44 5.43 16.25 6.90
CA GLU A 44 6.55 15.91 6.01
C GLU A 44 6.98 14.44 6.09
N ASP A 45 6.85 13.83 7.27
CA ASP A 45 7.18 12.42 7.47
C ASP A 45 6.33 11.48 6.61
N SER A 46 5.08 11.83 6.38
CA SER A 46 4.18 11.04 5.52
C SER A 46 4.48 11.22 4.04
N LEU A 47 5.19 12.27 3.67
CA LEU A 47 5.51 12.61 2.28
C LEU A 47 6.93 12.22 1.87
N LYS A 48 7.77 11.80 2.81
CA LYS A 48 9.20 11.55 2.58
C LYS A 48 9.50 10.50 1.52
N ASN A 49 8.62 9.52 1.34
CA ASN A 49 8.80 8.45 0.35
C ASN A 49 8.17 8.77 -1.01
N LEU A 50 7.50 9.90 -1.13
CA LEU A 50 6.98 10.38 -2.41
C LEU A 50 8.06 11.12 -3.17
N ASP A 51 8.07 10.93 -4.50
CA ASP A 51 8.93 11.72 -5.36
C ASP A 51 8.32 13.10 -5.65
N GLU A 52 9.00 13.91 -6.44
CA GLU A 52 8.53 15.24 -6.85
C GLU A 52 7.20 15.22 -7.62
N ASN A 53 6.83 14.08 -8.20
CA ASN A 53 5.57 13.88 -8.90
C ASN A 53 4.44 13.39 -7.98
N GLY A 54 4.71 13.21 -6.70
CA GLY A 54 3.72 12.72 -5.75
C GLY A 54 3.51 11.21 -5.75
N VAL A 55 4.40 10.46 -6.37
CA VAL A 55 4.34 8.99 -6.48
C VAL A 55 5.40 8.36 -5.60
N ILE A 56 5.05 7.26 -4.94
CA ILE A 56 5.98 6.57 -4.06
C ILE A 56 7.15 5.96 -4.83
N ARG A 57 8.33 5.95 -4.21
CA ARG A 57 9.55 5.41 -4.81
C ARG A 57 9.59 3.89 -4.73
N ILE A 58 10.17 3.27 -5.76
CA ILE A 58 10.45 1.83 -5.79
C ILE A 58 11.43 1.50 -4.66
N GLY A 59 11.17 0.42 -3.94
CA GLY A 59 11.97 -0.02 -2.80
C GLY A 59 11.52 0.52 -1.45
N ALA A 60 10.55 1.43 -1.42
CA ALA A 60 10.02 1.96 -0.18
C ALA A 60 9.22 0.90 0.58
N GLU A 61 9.41 0.82 1.90
CA GLU A 61 8.58 0.00 2.77
C GLU A 61 7.32 0.77 3.15
N VAL A 62 6.16 0.12 3.01
CA VAL A 62 4.86 0.73 3.30
C VAL A 62 4.08 -0.06 4.32
N ARG A 63 3.29 0.66 5.12
CA ARG A 63 2.39 0.15 6.15
C ARG A 63 0.97 0.62 5.87
N PRO A 64 -0.05 0.01 6.49
CA PRO A 64 -1.41 0.49 6.34
C PRO A 64 -1.53 1.99 6.65
N GLY A 65 -2.19 2.72 5.78
CA GLY A 65 -2.36 4.18 5.90
C GLY A 65 -1.28 5.03 5.23
N ASP A 66 -0.15 4.46 4.83
CA ASP A 66 0.89 5.20 4.10
C ASP A 66 0.39 5.61 2.72
N ILE A 67 0.84 6.78 2.26
CA ILE A 67 0.44 7.33 0.97
C ILE A 67 1.25 6.67 -0.14
N LEU A 68 0.57 6.10 -1.12
CA LEU A 68 1.18 5.52 -2.32
C LEU A 68 1.24 6.54 -3.45
N VAL A 69 0.14 7.25 -3.68
CA VAL A 69 0.04 8.29 -4.70
C VAL A 69 -0.67 9.48 -4.08
N GLY A 70 -0.01 10.61 -4.01
CA GLY A 70 -0.60 11.85 -3.53
C GLY A 70 -1.56 12.42 -4.56
N LYS A 71 -2.80 12.60 -4.19
CA LYS A 71 -3.83 13.18 -5.06
C LYS A 71 -4.69 14.15 -4.29
N VAL A 72 -5.01 15.25 -4.93
CA VAL A 72 -5.91 16.26 -4.39
C VAL A 72 -7.06 16.50 -5.36
N THR A 73 -8.24 16.73 -4.79
CA THR A 73 -9.47 16.98 -5.54
C THR A 73 -10.01 18.36 -5.16
N PRO A 74 -10.41 19.20 -6.14
CA PRO A 74 -11.00 20.49 -5.84
C PRO A 74 -12.26 20.36 -4.99
N LYS A 75 -12.41 21.22 -3.98
CA LYS A 75 -13.62 21.31 -3.15
C LYS A 75 -14.60 22.36 -3.71
N GLY A 76 -15.89 22.04 -3.62
CA GLY A 76 -16.95 23.03 -3.82
C GLY A 76 -17.11 23.94 -2.61
N GLU A 77 -17.72 25.12 -2.81
CA GLU A 77 -17.98 26.08 -1.73
C GLU A 77 -18.84 25.50 -0.60
N THR A 78 -19.70 24.55 -0.91
CA THR A 78 -20.59 23.89 0.06
C THR A 78 -19.88 22.90 0.97
N GLU A 79 -18.71 22.41 0.57
CA GLU A 79 -17.90 21.45 1.33
C GLU A 79 -16.90 22.14 2.25
N MET A 80 -16.84 23.48 2.21
CA MET A 80 -15.92 24.28 2.99
C MET A 80 -16.39 24.45 4.43
N THR A 81 -15.48 24.32 5.39
CA THR A 81 -15.74 24.73 6.76
C THR A 81 -15.78 26.26 6.86
N ALA A 82 -16.37 26.79 7.94
CA ALA A 82 -16.40 28.21 8.16
C ALA A 82 -15.00 28.84 8.23
N GLU A 83 -14.04 28.13 8.79
CA GLU A 83 -12.63 28.55 8.86
C GLU A 83 -11.98 28.62 7.48
N GLU A 84 -12.24 27.63 6.62
CA GLU A 84 -11.74 27.60 5.24
C GLU A 84 -12.32 28.77 4.42
N ARG A 85 -13.61 29.08 4.59
CA ARG A 85 -14.25 30.22 3.93
C ARG A 85 -13.63 31.55 4.37
N LEU A 86 -13.30 31.67 5.65
CA LEU A 86 -12.65 32.88 6.19
C LEU A 86 -11.24 33.03 5.61
N LEU A 87 -10.46 31.95 5.55
CA LEU A 87 -9.12 31.96 4.96
C LEU A 87 -9.16 32.36 3.48
N ARG A 88 -10.15 31.84 2.73
CA ARG A 88 -10.34 32.22 1.32
C ARG A 88 -10.68 33.68 1.15
N ALA A 89 -11.51 34.25 2.04
CA ALA A 89 -11.86 35.65 2.03
C ALA A 89 -10.65 36.54 2.34
N ILE A 90 -9.75 36.11 3.22
CA ILE A 90 -8.56 36.86 3.64
C ILE A 90 -7.41 36.73 2.63
N PHE A 91 -7.13 35.51 2.14
CA PHE A 91 -5.96 35.20 1.31
C PHE A 91 -6.27 35.08 -0.19
N GLY A 92 -7.54 35.28 -0.60
CA GLY A 92 -7.96 35.17 -2.00
C GLY A 92 -7.91 33.77 -2.57
N GLU A 93 -7.95 33.68 -3.92
CA GLU A 93 -7.97 32.38 -4.65
C GLU A 93 -6.72 31.53 -4.45
N LYS A 94 -5.66 32.07 -3.87
CA LYS A 94 -4.43 31.33 -3.59
C LYS A 94 -4.60 30.26 -2.50
N ALA A 95 -5.61 30.40 -1.67
CA ALA A 95 -6.04 29.32 -0.78
C ALA A 95 -6.96 28.38 -1.56
N ARG A 96 -6.42 27.71 -2.58
CA ARG A 96 -7.14 26.65 -3.29
C ARG A 96 -7.52 25.58 -2.31
N GLU A 97 -8.80 25.43 -2.11
CA GLU A 97 -9.30 24.40 -1.24
C GLU A 97 -9.44 23.12 -2.02
N THR A 98 -8.47 22.29 -1.79
CA THR A 98 -8.44 20.93 -2.28
C THR A 98 -8.55 20.00 -1.08
N ARG A 99 -9.20 18.88 -1.28
CA ARG A 99 -9.23 17.81 -0.28
C ARG A 99 -8.25 16.71 -0.69
N ASP A 100 -7.69 16.08 0.32
CA ASP A 100 -6.83 14.92 0.13
C ASP A 100 -7.67 13.71 -0.28
N THR A 101 -7.43 13.22 -1.49
CA THR A 101 -8.02 11.98 -2.04
C THR A 101 -6.94 11.00 -2.43
N SER A 102 -5.80 11.06 -1.77
CA SER A 102 -4.63 10.21 -2.05
C SER A 102 -4.93 8.73 -1.92
N LEU A 103 -4.28 7.94 -2.77
CA LEU A 103 -4.29 6.49 -2.64
C LEU A 103 -3.40 6.10 -1.46
N ARG A 104 -3.96 5.38 -0.52
CA ARG A 104 -3.27 4.88 0.68
C ARG A 104 -3.24 3.37 0.70
N VAL A 105 -2.27 2.82 1.42
CA VAL A 105 -2.21 1.38 1.65
C VAL A 105 -3.43 0.96 2.46
N PRO A 106 -4.22 -0.01 1.97
CA PRO A 106 -5.40 -0.48 2.69
C PRO A 106 -5.07 -1.10 4.04
N HIS A 107 -6.06 -1.14 4.91
CA HIS A 107 -5.92 -1.77 6.22
C HIS A 107 -5.58 -3.25 6.08
N GLY A 108 -4.59 -3.71 6.85
CA GLY A 108 -4.12 -5.10 6.80
C GLY A 108 -3.10 -5.40 5.71
N GLU A 109 -2.77 -4.44 4.86
CA GLU A 109 -1.79 -4.59 3.80
C GLU A 109 -0.48 -3.91 4.20
N ALA A 110 0.65 -4.54 3.89
CA ALA A 110 1.97 -3.97 4.13
C ALA A 110 2.96 -4.64 3.16
N GLY A 111 4.04 -3.99 2.84
CA GLY A 111 5.03 -4.59 1.96
C GLY A 111 6.06 -3.61 1.44
N ILE A 112 6.66 -3.96 0.30
CA ILE A 112 7.69 -3.17 -0.37
C ILE A 112 7.22 -2.85 -1.78
N ILE A 113 7.43 -1.62 -2.21
CA ILE A 113 7.10 -1.19 -3.56
C ILE A 113 8.10 -1.80 -4.54
N VAL A 114 7.61 -2.62 -5.47
CA VAL A 114 8.45 -3.33 -6.44
C VAL A 114 8.41 -2.73 -7.83
N ASP A 115 7.33 -2.05 -8.19
CA ASP A 115 7.20 -1.38 -9.48
C ASP A 115 6.16 -0.26 -9.42
N VAL A 116 6.35 0.75 -10.27
CA VAL A 116 5.44 1.87 -10.44
C VAL A 116 5.34 2.20 -11.92
N LYS A 117 4.12 2.32 -12.44
CA LYS A 117 3.87 2.71 -13.83
C LYS A 117 2.97 3.93 -13.87
N THR A 118 3.33 4.89 -14.69
CA THR A 118 2.57 6.12 -14.89
C THR A 118 2.09 6.21 -16.33
N PHE A 119 0.79 6.47 -16.52
CA PHE A 119 0.17 6.63 -17.81
C PHE A 119 -0.42 8.03 -17.91
N THR A 120 -0.14 8.73 -18.99
CA THR A 120 -0.66 10.09 -19.22
C THR A 120 -1.19 10.22 -20.64
N ARG A 121 -2.15 11.12 -20.84
CA ARG A 121 -2.64 11.44 -22.18
C ARG A 121 -1.59 12.13 -23.04
N GLU A 122 -0.71 12.87 -22.42
CA GLU A 122 0.39 13.54 -23.11
C GLU A 122 1.31 12.56 -23.82
N ASN A 123 1.51 11.37 -23.23
CA ASN A 123 2.27 10.27 -23.81
C ASN A 123 1.45 9.40 -24.76
N LYS A 124 0.22 9.80 -25.09
CA LYS A 124 -0.71 9.05 -25.95
C LYS A 124 -1.13 7.69 -25.39
N ASP A 125 -1.08 7.51 -24.08
CA ASP A 125 -1.56 6.30 -23.44
C ASP A 125 -3.08 6.23 -23.51
N GLU A 126 -3.62 5.02 -23.66
CA GLU A 126 -5.07 4.79 -23.66
C GLU A 126 -5.60 4.86 -22.24
N LEU A 127 -6.33 5.92 -21.93
CA LEU A 127 -6.98 6.13 -20.65
C LEU A 127 -8.51 6.18 -20.82
N ALA A 128 -9.22 5.81 -19.77
CA ALA A 128 -10.67 5.92 -19.74
C ALA A 128 -11.13 7.36 -19.98
N PRO A 129 -12.34 7.59 -20.52
CA PRO A 129 -12.85 8.94 -20.71
C PRO A 129 -12.86 9.73 -19.39
N GLY A 130 -12.39 10.97 -19.44
CA GLY A 130 -12.32 11.84 -18.26
C GLY A 130 -11.11 11.63 -17.37
N VAL A 131 -10.26 10.66 -17.65
CA VAL A 131 -9.01 10.40 -16.90
C VAL A 131 -7.85 11.08 -17.62
N SER A 132 -7.12 11.94 -16.92
CA SER A 132 -5.94 12.63 -17.45
C SER A 132 -4.64 11.90 -17.17
N LYS A 133 -4.56 11.21 -16.04
CA LYS A 133 -3.37 10.50 -15.60
C LYS A 133 -3.77 9.29 -14.76
N MET A 134 -3.05 8.21 -14.87
CA MET A 134 -3.20 7.03 -14.03
C MET A 134 -1.84 6.57 -13.54
N VAL A 135 -1.75 6.23 -12.27
CA VAL A 135 -0.56 5.65 -11.65
C VAL A 135 -0.90 4.27 -11.12
N ARG A 136 -0.09 3.31 -11.47
CA ARG A 136 -0.23 1.93 -11.01
C ARG A 136 0.96 1.57 -10.14
N VAL A 137 0.68 1.11 -8.92
CA VAL A 137 1.70 0.76 -7.94
C VAL A 137 1.59 -0.72 -7.60
N TYR A 138 2.72 -1.41 -7.60
CA TYR A 138 2.81 -2.82 -7.24
C TYR A 138 3.51 -2.97 -5.91
N ILE A 139 2.83 -3.63 -4.96
CA ILE A 139 3.35 -3.91 -3.62
C ILE A 139 3.58 -5.41 -3.48
N ALA A 140 4.81 -5.81 -3.11
CA ALA A 140 5.14 -7.18 -2.77
C ALA A 140 4.97 -7.39 -1.27
N GLN A 141 4.14 -8.37 -0.90
CA GLN A 141 3.98 -8.80 0.48
C GLN A 141 4.66 -10.14 0.69
N LYS A 142 5.41 -10.24 1.77
CA LYS A 142 6.03 -11.47 2.19
C LYS A 142 5.16 -12.10 3.28
N ARG A 143 4.43 -13.14 2.92
CA ARG A 143 3.55 -13.85 3.85
C ARG A 143 4.25 -15.08 4.39
N LYS A 144 4.66 -15.01 5.65
CA LYS A 144 5.22 -16.14 6.37
C LYS A 144 4.13 -17.11 6.76
N ILE A 145 4.49 -18.39 6.84
CA ILE A 145 3.54 -19.38 7.29
C ILE A 145 3.12 -19.12 8.74
N SER A 146 1.85 -19.34 9.04
CA SER A 146 1.29 -19.04 10.36
C SER A 146 0.32 -20.15 10.80
N VAL A 147 -0.06 -20.12 12.08
CA VAL A 147 -1.08 -21.00 12.63
C VAL A 147 -2.39 -20.83 11.87
N GLY A 148 -3.01 -21.94 11.49
CA GLY A 148 -4.24 -21.94 10.71
C GLY A 148 -4.03 -22.13 9.21
N ASP A 149 -2.80 -22.03 8.73
CA ASP A 149 -2.49 -22.27 7.32
C ASP A 149 -2.56 -23.76 7.00
N LYS A 150 -3.04 -24.07 5.80
CA LYS A 150 -3.17 -25.44 5.33
C LYS A 150 -1.90 -25.90 4.65
N MET A 151 -1.40 -27.05 5.02
CA MET A 151 -0.25 -27.71 4.41
C MET A 151 -0.59 -29.10 3.91
N ALA A 152 0.13 -29.55 2.91
CA ALA A 152 -0.01 -30.90 2.38
C ALA A 152 1.37 -31.49 2.05
N GLY A 153 1.49 -32.79 2.25
CA GLY A 153 2.65 -33.55 1.78
C GLY A 153 2.47 -34.01 0.33
N ARG A 154 3.47 -34.72 -0.19
CA ARG A 154 3.48 -35.21 -1.57
C ARG A 154 2.51 -36.38 -1.85
N HIS A 155 1.96 -36.98 -0.83
CA HIS A 155 1.14 -38.20 -0.93
C HIS A 155 -0.33 -37.99 -0.49
N GLY A 156 -0.87 -36.77 -0.66
CA GLY A 156 -2.27 -36.50 -0.37
C GLY A 156 -2.58 -36.26 1.11
N ASN A 157 -1.60 -36.34 1.99
CA ASN A 157 -1.76 -36.02 3.40
C ASN A 157 -1.84 -34.51 3.56
N LYS A 158 -2.96 -34.04 4.10
CA LYS A 158 -3.22 -32.61 4.32
C LYS A 158 -3.53 -32.32 5.79
N GLY A 159 -3.18 -31.16 6.24
CA GLY A 159 -3.43 -30.74 7.60
C GLY A 159 -3.31 -29.24 7.76
N VAL A 160 -3.75 -28.74 8.91
CA VAL A 160 -3.70 -27.34 9.29
C VAL A 160 -2.64 -27.17 10.37
N ILE A 161 -1.86 -26.11 10.29
CA ILE A 161 -0.85 -25.81 11.31
C ILE A 161 -1.55 -25.44 12.61
N SER A 162 -1.32 -26.26 13.65
CA SER A 162 -1.93 -26.06 14.96
C SER A 162 -1.05 -25.24 15.90
N ARG A 163 0.28 -25.42 15.82
CA ARG A 163 1.24 -24.70 16.64
C ARG A 163 2.55 -24.50 15.90
N ILE A 164 3.20 -23.39 16.22
CA ILE A 164 4.59 -23.11 15.84
C ILE A 164 5.36 -22.99 17.14
N LEU A 165 6.29 -23.92 17.35
CA LEU A 165 7.02 -24.05 18.61
C LEU A 165 8.49 -23.68 18.47
N PRO A 166 9.15 -23.17 19.54
CA PRO A 166 10.60 -23.04 19.58
C PRO A 166 11.28 -24.38 19.33
N GLU A 167 12.51 -24.36 18.81
CA GLU A 167 13.26 -25.60 18.52
C GLU A 167 13.38 -26.52 19.73
N GLU A 168 13.58 -25.94 20.91
CA GLU A 168 13.72 -26.70 22.17
C GLU A 168 12.45 -27.43 22.58
N ASP A 169 11.28 -26.97 22.10
CA ASP A 169 9.97 -27.58 22.43
C ASP A 169 9.49 -28.56 21.36
N MET A 170 10.22 -28.67 20.27
CA MET A 170 9.89 -29.61 19.19
C MET A 170 10.27 -31.05 19.56
N PRO A 171 9.55 -32.07 19.07
CA PRO A 171 9.99 -33.45 19.15
C PRO A 171 11.41 -33.61 18.60
N PHE A 172 12.17 -34.53 19.12
CA PHE A 172 13.54 -34.73 18.69
C PHE A 172 13.77 -36.21 18.29
N LEU A 173 14.75 -36.42 17.41
CA LEU A 173 15.18 -37.72 16.98
C LEU A 173 16.08 -38.38 18.06
N PRO A 174 16.33 -39.69 17.97
CA PRO A 174 17.19 -40.39 18.95
C PRO A 174 18.59 -39.78 19.12
N ASP A 175 19.10 -39.11 18.09
CA ASP A 175 20.40 -38.41 18.12
C ASP A 175 20.33 -37.02 18.77
N GLY A 176 19.16 -36.60 19.21
CA GLY A 176 18.94 -35.28 19.82
C GLY A 176 18.62 -34.16 18.82
N THR A 177 18.54 -34.43 17.53
CA THR A 177 18.22 -33.41 16.51
C THR A 177 16.72 -33.07 16.58
N PRO A 178 16.34 -31.78 16.77
CA PRO A 178 14.93 -31.41 16.74
C PRO A 178 14.29 -31.63 15.37
N VAL A 179 13.04 -32.04 15.35
CA VAL A 179 12.25 -32.12 14.13
C VAL A 179 11.82 -30.70 13.72
N GLU A 180 11.87 -30.38 12.44
CA GLU A 180 11.50 -29.07 11.90
C GLU A 180 10.04 -28.95 11.48
#